data_615366241bd099688c81f4acdf092c9e
#
_entry.id   615366241bd099688c81f4acdf092c9e
#
_cell.length_a   1.000
_cell.length_b   1.000
_cell.length_c   1.000
_cell.angle_alpha   90.00
_cell.angle_beta   90.00
_cell.angle_gamma   90.00
#
_symmetry.space_group_name_H-M   'P 1'
#
loop_
_entity.id
_entity.type
_entity.pdbx_description
1 polymer ?
#
loop_
_entity_poly.entity_id
_entity_poly.type
_entity_poly.pdbx_seq_one_letter_code
_entity_poly.pdbx_strand_id
1 'polypeptide(L)'
;MGKRDRLSGNEAVAIALRQINPDVFPAFPITPSTEIPQYFASFVANGQVDTEFIPVESEHSSMSAAIGASAAGARALTATSSCGMAYMWEELYIAASNRLPLALALVNRALSGPININCDHSDSMGARDSGWIQMYAENNQEAYDNMVQAFCISEHRDVRLPIMICQDGFITSHAVENIELLEDAEVKGFVGEYEPENYLLNPECPMAVGPYSVTDFYMEAKRNQAEGMKHVEKVVLDVAKEFAEMSGREYGLFEAYKLEDADRAVVMIGSAAGTTKDAIDKLRAQGEKVGLLKIRLYRPFPAEAIAEALKNVKAVAVMDRAEGYTNHGGPLGSDVMAAMFRARSTALATNIIYGLGGRDVRVEDMEQVFADLQTMIDNDDAGETYRYMGIRE
;
A
#
# COMPACT_ATOMS: atom_id res chain seq x y z
N MET A 1 -8.27 7.34 25.29
CA MET A 1 -8.81 8.15 24.15
C MET A 1 -7.64 8.80 23.48
N GLY A 2 -7.39 8.49 22.23
CA GLY A 2 -6.27 9.06 21.49
C GLY A 2 -6.34 10.59 21.39
N LYS A 3 -5.20 11.22 21.20
CA LYS A 3 -5.09 12.67 21.01
C LYS A 3 -5.57 13.02 19.61
N ARG A 4 -6.58 13.87 19.47
CA ARG A 4 -6.99 14.43 18.17
C ARG A 4 -6.03 15.52 17.73
N ASP A 5 -5.57 15.45 16.48
CA ASP A 5 -4.70 16.45 15.90
C ASP A 5 -5.10 16.71 14.42
N ARG A 6 -4.52 17.75 13.82
CA ARG A 6 -4.73 18.13 12.42
C ARG A 6 -3.42 18.02 11.71
N LEU A 7 -3.26 16.95 10.92
CA LEU A 7 -1.98 16.58 10.31
C LEU A 7 -2.16 16.25 8.84
N SER A 8 -1.13 16.51 8.06
CA SER A 8 -1.00 15.96 6.72
C SER A 8 -0.65 14.46 6.82
N GLY A 9 -0.82 13.72 5.72
CA GLY A 9 -0.45 12.31 5.67
C GLY A 9 1.05 12.11 5.93
N ASN A 10 1.91 13.01 5.42
CA ASN A 10 3.35 12.95 5.70
C ASN A 10 3.68 13.19 7.17
N GLU A 11 3.03 14.17 7.82
CA GLU A 11 3.17 14.41 9.26
C GLU A 11 2.70 13.20 10.07
N ALA A 12 1.54 12.64 9.71
CA ALA A 12 0.96 11.48 10.36
C ALA A 12 1.92 10.27 10.31
N VAL A 13 2.49 9.98 9.15
CA VAL A 13 3.49 8.92 8.97
C VAL A 13 4.76 9.22 9.77
N ALA A 14 5.26 10.46 9.74
CA ALA A 14 6.44 10.84 10.52
C ALA A 14 6.23 10.68 12.03
N ILE A 15 5.03 11.01 12.54
CA ILE A 15 4.66 10.81 13.95
C ILE A 15 4.59 9.33 14.29
N ALA A 16 3.97 8.49 13.44
CA ALA A 16 3.97 7.04 13.63
C ALA A 16 5.40 6.50 13.74
N LEU A 17 6.31 6.93 12.86
CA LEU A 17 7.72 6.55 12.90
C LEU A 17 8.43 7.03 14.16
N ARG A 18 8.15 8.25 14.65
CA ARG A 18 8.65 8.74 15.93
C ARG A 18 8.21 7.85 17.11
N GLN A 19 6.94 7.43 17.10
CA GLN A 19 6.38 6.57 18.15
C GLN A 19 6.96 5.15 18.13
N ILE A 20 7.23 4.63 16.93
CA ILE A 20 7.88 3.33 16.71
C ILE A 20 9.35 3.39 17.15
N ASN A 21 10.04 4.52 16.91
CA ASN A 21 11.46 4.73 17.21
C ASN A 21 12.36 3.64 16.62
N PRO A 22 12.42 3.51 15.26
CA PRO A 22 13.25 2.51 14.60
C PRO A 22 14.75 2.78 14.85
N ASP A 23 15.61 1.77 14.68
CA ASP A 23 17.05 1.91 14.93
C ASP A 23 17.74 2.77 13.87
N VAL A 24 17.36 2.62 12.59
CA VAL A 24 18.07 3.29 11.48
C VAL A 24 17.09 3.82 10.43
N PHE A 25 17.27 5.07 10.06
CA PHE A 25 16.53 5.73 8.96
C PHE A 25 17.49 6.44 8.00
N PRO A 26 18.02 5.76 6.97
CA PRO A 26 18.71 6.42 5.88
C PRO A 26 17.68 7.09 4.96
N ALA A 27 17.96 8.33 4.55
CA ALA A 27 17.01 9.13 3.80
C ALA A 27 17.65 9.98 2.70
N PHE A 28 16.99 10.03 1.55
CA PHE A 28 17.22 10.99 0.48
C PHE A 28 15.90 11.68 0.14
N PRO A 29 15.83 13.02 0.14
CA PRO A 29 14.58 13.75 -0.04
C PRO A 29 14.13 13.76 -1.50
N ILE A 30 12.89 13.35 -1.76
CA ILE A 30 12.21 13.44 -3.05
C ILE A 30 10.75 13.85 -2.87
N THR A 31 10.27 14.82 -3.68
CA THR A 31 8.86 15.26 -3.69
C THR A 31 7.94 14.11 -4.17
N PRO A 32 6.78 13.84 -3.49
CA PRO A 32 6.21 14.53 -2.34
C PRO A 32 6.48 13.86 -0.98
N SER A 33 7.42 12.92 -0.86
CA SER A 33 7.77 12.28 0.41
C SER A 33 8.72 13.09 1.29
N THR A 34 9.26 14.21 0.80
CA THR A 34 10.32 15.00 1.46
C THR A 34 10.00 15.39 2.90
N GLU A 35 8.74 15.66 3.22
CA GLU A 35 8.34 16.08 4.56
C GLU A 35 8.51 14.97 5.61
N ILE A 36 8.39 13.69 5.24
CA ILE A 36 8.58 12.57 6.18
C ILE A 36 9.98 12.61 6.80
N PRO A 37 11.09 12.56 6.03
CA PRO A 37 12.43 12.66 6.61
C PRO A 37 12.71 14.02 7.23
N GLN A 38 12.09 15.12 6.77
CA GLN A 38 12.27 16.45 7.38
C GLN A 38 11.68 16.53 8.79
N TYR A 39 10.43 16.07 8.99
CA TYR A 39 9.83 15.98 10.32
C TYR A 39 10.63 15.04 11.20
N PHE A 40 11.03 13.89 10.67
CA PHE A 40 11.79 12.91 11.43
C PHE A 40 13.15 13.45 11.88
N ALA A 41 13.88 14.17 11.00
CA ALA A 41 15.13 14.85 11.35
C ALA A 41 14.95 15.85 12.51
N SER A 42 13.79 16.53 12.59
CA SER A 42 13.48 17.42 13.71
C SER A 42 13.26 16.65 15.02
N PHE A 43 12.66 15.44 14.97
CA PHE A 43 12.53 14.61 16.15
C PHE A 43 13.88 14.12 16.68
N VAL A 44 14.80 13.76 15.79
CA VAL A 44 16.19 13.42 16.15
C VAL A 44 16.88 14.61 16.78
N ALA A 45 16.84 15.79 16.13
CA ALA A 45 17.48 16.99 16.64
C ALA A 45 16.95 17.45 18.02
N ASN A 46 15.70 17.15 18.32
CA ASN A 46 15.05 17.44 19.60
C ASN A 46 15.21 16.32 20.64
N GLY A 47 15.92 15.23 20.34
CA GLY A 47 16.13 14.10 21.24
C GLY A 47 14.85 13.33 21.55
N GLN A 48 13.90 13.28 20.63
CA GLN A 48 12.62 12.58 20.79
C GLN A 48 12.67 11.13 20.35
N VAL A 49 13.74 10.74 19.64
CA VAL A 49 14.00 9.37 19.14
C VAL A 49 15.49 9.07 19.30
N ASP A 50 15.81 7.79 19.38
CA ASP A 50 17.20 7.27 19.46
C ASP A 50 17.72 6.81 18.08
N THR A 51 16.92 6.98 17.04
CA THR A 51 17.19 6.53 15.68
C THR A 51 18.47 7.17 15.10
N GLU A 52 19.31 6.35 14.51
CA GLU A 52 20.40 6.83 13.65
C GLU A 52 19.81 7.31 12.31
N PHE A 53 19.71 8.62 12.15
CA PHE A 53 19.19 9.24 10.93
C PHE A 53 20.35 9.58 10.00
N ILE A 54 20.41 8.96 8.82
CA ILE A 54 21.55 9.04 7.89
C ILE A 54 21.13 9.72 6.59
N PRO A 55 21.44 11.01 6.40
CA PRO A 55 21.31 11.64 5.09
C PRO A 55 22.29 11.00 4.10
N VAL A 56 21.77 10.55 2.96
CA VAL A 56 22.56 9.91 1.90
C VAL A 56 22.48 10.71 0.60
N GLU A 57 23.28 10.34 -0.41
CA GLU A 57 23.37 11.09 -1.68
C GLU A 57 22.40 10.62 -2.76
N SER A 58 21.69 9.50 -2.53
CA SER A 58 20.72 8.98 -3.49
C SER A 58 19.71 8.02 -2.83
N GLU A 59 18.61 7.75 -3.51
CA GLU A 59 17.61 6.76 -3.08
C GLU A 59 18.20 5.34 -3.09
N HIS A 60 19.05 5.02 -4.06
CA HIS A 60 19.77 3.76 -4.12
C HIS A 60 20.60 3.54 -2.84
N SER A 61 21.41 4.53 -2.45
CA SER A 61 22.19 4.48 -1.20
C SER A 61 21.31 4.39 0.04
N SER A 62 20.14 5.03 0.01
CA SER A 62 19.17 4.95 1.10
C SER A 62 18.67 3.53 1.31
N MET A 63 18.24 2.84 0.25
CA MET A 63 17.79 1.47 0.34
C MET A 63 18.93 0.50 0.66
N SER A 64 20.13 0.68 0.07
CA SER A 64 21.32 -0.11 0.39
C SER A 64 21.67 -0.05 1.88
N ALA A 65 21.63 1.15 2.47
CA ALA A 65 21.89 1.33 3.89
C ALA A 65 20.80 0.68 4.78
N ALA A 66 19.54 0.80 4.40
CA ALA A 66 18.44 0.15 5.11
C ALA A 66 18.54 -1.38 5.05
N ILE A 67 18.91 -1.95 3.89
CA ILE A 67 19.17 -3.39 3.71
C ILE A 67 20.32 -3.83 4.63
N GLY A 68 21.43 -3.09 4.65
CA GLY A 68 22.57 -3.39 5.51
C GLY A 68 22.23 -3.36 6.99
N ALA A 69 21.47 -2.35 7.43
CA ALA A 69 20.99 -2.22 8.80
C ALA A 69 20.04 -3.39 9.19
N SER A 70 19.06 -3.70 8.35
CA SER A 70 18.14 -4.82 8.60
C SER A 70 18.87 -6.17 8.61
N ALA A 71 19.84 -6.38 7.71
CA ALA A 71 20.68 -7.58 7.71
C ALA A 71 21.53 -7.70 8.98
N ALA A 72 21.96 -6.57 9.55
CA ALA A 72 22.71 -6.51 10.82
C ALA A 72 21.83 -6.74 12.06
N GLY A 73 20.51 -6.80 11.91
CA GLY A 73 19.57 -7.04 12.99
C GLY A 73 18.86 -5.79 13.52
N ALA A 74 18.96 -4.66 12.83
CA ALA A 74 18.31 -3.41 13.19
C ALA A 74 16.91 -3.29 12.57
N ARG A 75 15.99 -2.63 13.26
CA ARG A 75 14.71 -2.16 12.70
C ARG A 75 14.98 -0.96 11.79
N ALA A 76 14.83 -1.14 10.50
CA ALA A 76 15.22 -0.14 9.49
C ALA A 76 14.05 0.23 8.58
N LEU A 77 14.07 1.48 8.08
CA LEU A 77 13.13 1.96 7.08
C LEU A 77 13.76 3.00 6.17
N THR A 78 13.06 3.33 5.09
CA THR A 78 13.32 4.55 4.31
C THR A 78 12.01 5.12 3.75
N ALA A 79 12.08 6.28 3.10
CA ALA A 79 10.94 6.93 2.45
C ALA A 79 11.33 7.38 1.04
N THR A 80 10.40 7.25 0.08
CA THR A 80 10.65 7.65 -1.31
C THR A 80 9.36 7.90 -2.09
N SER A 81 9.51 8.22 -3.38
CA SER A 81 8.44 8.46 -4.37
C SER A 81 8.96 8.20 -5.78
N SER A 82 8.10 7.79 -6.72
CA SER A 82 8.32 7.85 -8.18
C SER A 82 9.71 7.37 -8.64
N CYS A 83 10.48 8.27 -9.24
CA CYS A 83 11.81 7.96 -9.78
C CYS A 83 12.80 7.49 -8.70
N GLY A 84 12.61 7.91 -7.43
CA GLY A 84 13.38 7.36 -6.31
C GLY A 84 13.10 5.88 -6.10
N MET A 85 11.82 5.46 -6.22
CA MET A 85 11.45 4.05 -6.22
C MET A 85 12.08 3.30 -7.39
N ALA A 86 12.06 3.88 -8.58
CA ALA A 86 12.70 3.28 -9.75
C ALA A 86 14.23 3.20 -9.62
N TYR A 87 14.86 4.17 -8.93
CA TYR A 87 16.31 4.18 -8.74
C TYR A 87 16.79 3.13 -7.72
N MET A 88 15.95 2.71 -6.79
CA MET A 88 16.25 1.60 -5.87
C MET A 88 15.73 0.23 -6.34
N TRP A 89 15.43 0.08 -7.63
CA TRP A 89 14.71 -1.07 -8.19
C TRP A 89 15.36 -2.42 -7.88
N GLU A 90 16.66 -2.57 -8.15
CA GLU A 90 17.33 -3.86 -7.91
C GLU A 90 17.36 -4.24 -6.43
N GLU A 91 17.43 -3.26 -5.56
CA GLU A 91 17.51 -3.44 -4.12
C GLU A 91 16.20 -3.92 -3.51
N LEU A 92 15.06 -3.61 -4.15
CA LEU A 92 13.78 -4.17 -3.74
C LEU A 92 13.80 -5.70 -3.78
N TYR A 93 14.35 -6.25 -4.86
CA TYR A 93 14.49 -7.71 -5.02
C TYR A 93 15.50 -8.30 -4.04
N ILE A 94 16.58 -7.58 -3.75
CA ILE A 94 17.61 -7.98 -2.78
C ILE A 94 17.00 -8.06 -1.38
N ALA A 95 16.30 -7.02 -0.94
CA ALA A 95 15.63 -6.99 0.37
C ALA A 95 14.64 -8.16 0.53
N ALA A 96 13.77 -8.35 -0.46
CA ALA A 96 12.73 -9.38 -0.42
C ALA A 96 13.29 -10.80 -0.49
N SER A 97 14.32 -11.05 -1.32
CA SER A 97 14.93 -12.38 -1.46
C SER A 97 15.72 -12.80 -0.23
N ASN A 98 16.30 -11.87 0.50
CA ASN A 98 16.96 -12.13 1.78
C ASN A 98 15.99 -12.12 2.96
N ARG A 99 14.70 -11.90 2.71
CA ARG A 99 13.66 -11.86 3.73
C ARG A 99 13.98 -10.89 4.87
N LEU A 100 14.40 -9.68 4.49
CA LEU A 100 14.74 -8.62 5.44
C LEU A 100 13.47 -7.84 5.80
N PRO A 101 13.06 -7.82 7.07
CA PRO A 101 11.89 -7.07 7.51
C PRO A 101 12.26 -5.59 7.65
N LEU A 102 12.03 -4.83 6.62
CA LEU A 102 12.21 -3.38 6.62
C LEU A 102 10.98 -2.69 6.05
N ALA A 103 10.75 -1.45 6.41
CA ALA A 103 9.61 -0.69 5.95
C ALA A 103 10.00 0.39 4.93
N LEU A 104 9.10 0.67 3.99
CA LEU A 104 9.20 1.78 3.05
C LEU A 104 7.94 2.65 3.15
N ALA A 105 8.10 3.91 3.53
CA ALA A 105 7.03 4.89 3.40
C ALA A 105 7.03 5.41 1.95
N LEU A 106 6.08 4.95 1.14
CA LEU A 106 5.97 5.30 -0.27
C LEU A 106 4.86 6.33 -0.48
N VAL A 107 5.25 7.54 -0.88
CA VAL A 107 4.30 8.58 -1.27
C VAL A 107 4.15 8.53 -2.78
N ASN A 108 3.07 7.91 -3.25
CA ASN A 108 2.86 7.62 -4.66
C ASN A 108 2.90 8.85 -5.55
N ARG A 109 3.72 8.79 -6.58
CA ARG A 109 3.88 9.82 -7.59
C ARG A 109 4.12 9.17 -8.95
N ALA A 110 3.55 9.77 -10.00
CA ALA A 110 3.75 9.35 -11.39
C ALA A 110 5.24 9.16 -11.72
N LEU A 111 5.58 8.04 -12.37
CA LEU A 111 6.90 7.84 -12.95
C LEU A 111 7.12 8.83 -14.11
N SER A 112 8.35 9.31 -14.25
CA SER A 112 8.70 10.27 -15.31
C SER A 112 8.58 9.65 -16.70
N GLY A 113 7.99 10.43 -17.58
CA GLY A 113 7.80 10.11 -18.98
C GLY A 113 6.40 10.43 -19.50
N PRO A 114 5.97 11.73 -19.48
CA PRO A 114 6.66 12.98 -19.11
C PRO A 114 6.81 13.13 -17.59
N ILE A 115 7.68 14.08 -17.16
CA ILE A 115 7.84 14.37 -15.74
C ILE A 115 6.54 14.95 -15.16
N ASN A 116 6.12 14.40 -14.03
CA ASN A 116 4.98 14.86 -13.26
C ASN A 116 5.28 14.61 -11.78
N ILE A 117 4.91 15.55 -10.90
CA ILE A 117 5.13 15.42 -9.45
C ILE A 117 3.89 14.96 -8.68
N ASN A 118 2.73 14.91 -9.36
CA ASN A 118 1.46 14.54 -8.73
C ASN A 118 1.24 13.02 -8.71
N CYS A 119 0.22 12.60 -8.00
CA CYS A 119 -0.07 11.21 -7.75
C CYS A 119 -0.50 10.44 -9.00
N ASP A 120 0.05 9.28 -9.17
CA ASP A 120 -0.57 8.05 -9.64
C ASP A 120 0.14 6.86 -9.00
N HIS A 121 -0.26 5.64 -9.32
CA HIS A 121 0.30 4.44 -8.69
C HIS A 121 1.36 3.74 -9.56
N SER A 122 1.86 4.38 -10.61
CA SER A 122 2.81 3.75 -11.55
C SER A 122 4.11 3.29 -10.86
N ASP A 123 4.56 3.99 -9.80
CA ASP A 123 5.74 3.63 -9.02
C ASP A 123 5.55 2.32 -8.24
N SER A 124 4.52 2.24 -7.40
CA SER A 124 4.23 1.04 -6.61
C SER A 124 3.75 -0.14 -7.47
N MET A 125 2.96 0.14 -8.51
CA MET A 125 2.51 -0.90 -9.45
C MET A 125 3.67 -1.46 -10.27
N GLY A 126 4.67 -0.64 -10.61
CA GLY A 126 5.91 -1.13 -11.18
C GLY A 126 6.59 -2.17 -10.28
N ALA A 127 6.58 -1.93 -8.97
CA ALA A 127 7.23 -2.78 -7.98
C ALA A 127 6.37 -3.96 -7.46
N ARG A 128 5.16 -4.15 -7.96
CA ARG A 128 4.21 -5.16 -7.43
C ARG A 128 4.72 -6.60 -7.41
N ASP A 129 5.68 -6.93 -8.27
CA ASP A 129 6.24 -8.28 -8.40
C ASP A 129 7.62 -8.42 -7.73
N SER A 130 8.06 -7.42 -6.97
CA SER A 130 9.37 -7.42 -6.29
C SER A 130 9.44 -8.34 -5.07
N GLY A 131 8.29 -8.79 -4.55
CA GLY A 131 8.19 -9.61 -3.35
C GLY A 131 8.04 -8.81 -2.06
N TRP A 132 7.69 -7.54 -2.17
CA TRP A 132 7.30 -6.69 -1.06
C TRP A 132 5.82 -6.83 -0.74
N ILE A 133 5.49 -6.72 0.54
CA ILE A 133 4.12 -6.52 0.98
C ILE A 133 3.72 -5.09 0.59
N GLN A 134 2.54 -4.92 0.01
CA GLN A 134 2.04 -3.59 -0.40
C GLN A 134 0.70 -3.31 0.26
N MET A 135 0.65 -2.26 1.09
CA MET A 135 -0.57 -1.77 1.73
C MET A 135 -0.81 -0.31 1.34
N TYR A 136 -2.05 0.02 1.08
CA TYR A 136 -2.46 1.35 0.62
C TYR A 136 -3.39 2.01 1.62
N ALA A 137 -3.22 3.32 1.78
CA ALA A 137 -4.05 4.18 2.60
C ALA A 137 -5.03 4.99 1.73
N GLU A 138 -6.25 5.17 2.20
CA GLU A 138 -7.25 6.08 1.62
C GLU A 138 -7.01 7.52 2.08
N ASN A 139 -6.73 7.70 3.36
CA ASN A 139 -6.68 8.98 4.05
C ASN A 139 -5.53 9.04 5.07
N ASN A 140 -5.38 10.17 5.75
CA ASN A 140 -4.28 10.39 6.69
C ASN A 140 -4.34 9.47 7.91
N GLN A 141 -5.55 9.12 8.37
CA GLN A 141 -5.72 8.17 9.48
C GLN A 141 -5.21 6.79 9.09
N GLU A 142 -5.57 6.31 7.89
CA GLU A 142 -5.09 5.01 7.40
C GLU A 142 -3.58 5.01 7.15
N ALA A 143 -3.00 6.14 6.68
CA ALA A 143 -1.56 6.25 6.49
C ALA A 143 -0.80 6.09 7.82
N TYR A 144 -1.28 6.75 8.88
CA TYR A 144 -0.77 6.60 10.24
C TYR A 144 -0.93 5.17 10.77
N ASP A 145 -2.16 4.63 10.71
CA ASP A 145 -2.49 3.33 11.28
C ASP A 145 -1.80 2.17 10.55
N ASN A 146 -1.65 2.27 9.23
CA ASN A 146 -0.91 1.29 8.44
C ASN A 146 0.58 1.31 8.79
N MET A 147 1.17 2.49 9.00
CA MET A 147 2.57 2.60 9.39
C MET A 147 2.83 2.03 10.78
N VAL A 148 1.93 2.25 11.75
CA VAL A 148 2.02 1.64 13.10
C VAL A 148 1.99 0.11 13.02
N GLN A 149 1.19 -0.48 12.13
CA GLN A 149 1.08 -1.93 11.95
C GLN A 149 2.23 -2.53 11.12
N ALA A 150 2.95 -1.71 10.35
CA ALA A 150 3.90 -2.19 9.33
C ALA A 150 4.97 -3.13 9.88
N PHE A 151 5.61 -2.77 10.99
CA PHE A 151 6.66 -3.59 11.57
C PHE A 151 6.15 -4.87 12.21
N CYS A 152 4.97 -4.83 12.87
CA CYS A 152 4.33 -6.05 13.41
C CYS A 152 4.08 -7.09 12.31
N ILE A 153 3.73 -6.63 11.10
CA ILE A 153 3.49 -7.51 9.94
C ILE A 153 4.82 -7.98 9.34
N SER A 154 5.72 -7.06 9.06
CA SER A 154 6.99 -7.29 8.38
C SER A 154 7.94 -8.19 9.19
N GLU A 155 8.04 -7.95 10.50
CA GLU A 155 8.92 -8.66 11.45
C GLU A 155 8.33 -9.99 11.93
N HIS A 156 7.04 -10.27 11.65
CA HIS A 156 6.39 -11.49 12.11
C HIS A 156 7.20 -12.73 11.66
N ARG A 157 7.45 -13.66 12.59
CA ARG A 157 8.35 -14.81 12.37
C ARG A 157 8.03 -15.64 11.14
N ASP A 158 6.75 -15.78 10.78
CA ASP A 158 6.31 -16.58 9.63
C ASP A 158 6.40 -15.79 8.32
N VAL A 159 6.48 -14.47 8.39
CA VAL A 159 6.51 -13.52 7.25
C VAL A 159 7.95 -13.13 6.91
N ARG A 160 8.57 -12.28 7.72
CA ARG A 160 9.91 -11.72 7.49
C ARG A 160 10.11 -11.29 6.05
N LEU A 161 9.31 -10.31 5.63
CA LEU A 161 9.37 -9.73 4.30
C LEU A 161 9.30 -8.21 4.42
N PRO A 162 9.93 -7.48 3.51
CA PRO A 162 9.83 -6.04 3.50
C PRO A 162 8.41 -5.59 3.15
N ILE A 163 8.01 -4.44 3.69
CA ILE A 163 6.68 -3.87 3.52
C ILE A 163 6.74 -2.43 3.03
N MET A 164 5.89 -2.07 2.07
CA MET A 164 5.68 -0.69 1.68
C MET A 164 4.27 -0.23 2.06
N ILE A 165 4.22 0.93 2.72
CA ILE A 165 2.99 1.64 3.06
C ILE A 165 2.84 2.79 2.09
N CYS A 166 1.83 2.69 1.24
CA CYS A 166 1.57 3.59 0.12
C CYS A 166 0.50 4.62 0.51
N GLN A 167 0.73 5.88 0.17
CA GLN A 167 -0.25 6.95 0.27
C GLN A 167 -0.21 7.85 -0.97
N ASP A 168 -1.35 8.39 -1.36
CA ASP A 168 -1.47 9.22 -2.55
C ASP A 168 -0.79 10.57 -2.40
N GLY A 169 0.21 10.84 -3.24
CA GLY A 169 1.00 12.06 -3.23
C GLY A 169 0.16 13.32 -3.46
N PHE A 170 0.39 14.36 -2.67
CA PHE A 170 -0.34 15.61 -2.57
C PHE A 170 -1.79 15.48 -2.06
N ILE A 171 -2.52 14.44 -2.45
CA ILE A 171 -3.92 14.25 -2.05
C ILE A 171 -3.99 13.84 -0.58
N THR A 172 -3.39 12.71 -0.20
CA THR A 172 -3.30 12.26 1.19
C THR A 172 -2.09 12.90 1.87
N SER A 173 -0.95 12.92 1.20
CA SER A 173 0.33 13.29 1.83
C SER A 173 0.41 14.74 2.29
N HIS A 174 -0.32 15.67 1.68
CA HIS A 174 -0.29 17.12 1.97
C HIS A 174 -1.64 17.70 2.41
N ALA A 175 -2.76 17.01 2.19
CA ALA A 175 -4.02 17.46 2.74
C ALA A 175 -4.04 17.31 4.26
N VAL A 176 -4.56 18.32 4.96
CA VAL A 176 -4.66 18.30 6.43
C VAL A 176 -6.01 17.76 6.84
N GLU A 177 -6.01 16.67 7.60
CA GLU A 177 -7.22 16.03 8.12
C GLU A 177 -7.19 15.96 9.65
N ASN A 178 -8.36 15.77 10.25
CA ASN A 178 -8.44 15.44 11.68
C ASN A 178 -8.15 13.94 11.84
N ILE A 179 -7.14 13.62 12.63
CA ILE A 179 -6.77 12.24 12.93
C ILE A 179 -6.73 12.01 14.44
N GLU A 180 -6.85 10.75 14.84
CA GLU A 180 -6.73 10.31 16.23
C GLU A 180 -5.40 9.56 16.38
N LEU A 181 -4.46 10.19 17.07
CA LEU A 181 -3.17 9.61 17.42
C LEU A 181 -3.29 8.72 18.65
N LEU A 182 -2.60 7.61 18.65
CA LEU A 182 -2.39 6.79 19.84
C LEU A 182 -1.35 7.45 20.77
N GLU A 183 -1.36 7.10 22.05
CA GLU A 183 -0.30 7.51 22.95
C GLU A 183 1.01 6.77 22.64
N ASP A 184 2.14 7.41 22.87
CA ASP A 184 3.47 6.85 22.56
C ASP A 184 3.68 5.49 23.25
N ALA A 185 3.19 5.33 24.49
CA ALA A 185 3.29 4.08 25.22
C ALA A 185 2.42 2.96 24.62
N GLU A 186 1.26 3.29 24.04
CA GLU A 186 0.38 2.33 23.36
C GLU A 186 1.07 1.81 22.10
N VAL A 187 1.61 2.71 21.25
CA VAL A 187 2.32 2.32 20.03
C VAL A 187 3.57 1.50 20.35
N LYS A 188 4.37 1.94 21.33
CA LYS A 188 5.56 1.20 21.77
C LYS A 188 5.21 -0.19 22.30
N GLY A 189 4.13 -0.31 23.07
CA GLY A 189 3.67 -1.60 23.59
C GLY A 189 3.15 -2.53 22.50
N PHE A 190 2.45 -1.99 21.50
CA PHE A 190 1.91 -2.74 20.36
C PHE A 190 3.01 -3.23 19.41
N VAL A 191 3.92 -2.35 19.02
CA VAL A 191 5.01 -2.71 18.10
C VAL A 191 6.06 -3.60 18.78
N GLY A 192 6.28 -3.42 20.07
CA GLY A 192 7.25 -4.17 20.84
C GLY A 192 8.70 -3.91 20.44
N GLU A 193 9.63 -4.61 21.11
CA GLU A 193 11.04 -4.59 20.73
C GLU A 193 11.30 -5.59 19.60
N TYR A 194 12.21 -5.24 18.70
CA TYR A 194 12.59 -6.14 17.62
C TYR A 194 13.62 -7.15 18.10
N GLU A 195 13.31 -8.42 18.00
CA GLU A 195 14.20 -9.55 18.35
C GLU A 195 14.54 -10.34 17.07
N PRO A 196 15.61 -9.99 16.34
CA PRO A 196 16.00 -10.72 15.15
C PRO A 196 16.53 -12.13 15.51
N GLU A 197 15.92 -13.18 14.94
CA GLU A 197 16.40 -14.56 15.17
C GLU A 197 17.71 -14.84 14.44
N ASN A 198 17.82 -14.34 13.20
CA ASN A 198 18.97 -14.55 12.33
C ASN A 198 19.43 -13.21 11.78
N TYR A 199 20.63 -12.78 12.09
CA TYR A 199 21.19 -11.53 11.63
C TYR A 199 22.73 -11.61 11.51
N LEU A 200 23.27 -10.79 10.61
CA LEU A 200 24.68 -10.83 10.20
C LEU A 200 25.68 -10.67 11.37
N LEU A 201 25.31 -9.85 12.35
CA LEU A 201 26.20 -9.54 13.49
C LEU A 201 26.01 -10.48 14.68
N ASN A 202 25.27 -11.58 14.54
CA ASN A 202 25.11 -12.56 15.60
C ASN A 202 26.36 -13.47 15.70
N PRO A 203 27.20 -13.33 16.74
CA PRO A 203 28.40 -14.15 16.88
C PRO A 203 28.11 -15.60 17.25
N GLU A 204 26.93 -15.88 17.84
CA GLU A 204 26.54 -17.22 18.26
C GLU A 204 25.98 -18.07 17.11
N CYS A 205 25.45 -17.39 16.08
CA CYS A 205 24.90 -18.03 14.88
C CYS A 205 25.40 -17.30 13.62
N PRO A 206 26.68 -17.48 13.23
CA PRO A 206 27.25 -16.82 12.06
C PRO A 206 26.49 -17.17 10.78
N MET A 207 26.11 -16.18 10.01
CA MET A 207 25.41 -16.35 8.75
C MET A 207 25.94 -15.42 7.65
N ALA A 208 25.64 -15.77 6.40
CA ALA A 208 25.85 -14.88 5.26
C ALA A 208 24.51 -14.30 4.78
N VAL A 209 24.52 -13.06 4.36
CA VAL A 209 23.38 -12.38 3.73
C VAL A 209 23.73 -12.09 2.29
N GLY A 210 22.80 -12.34 1.35
CA GLY A 210 23.02 -12.14 -0.09
C GLY A 210 24.02 -13.09 -0.73
N PRO A 211 23.94 -14.42 -0.51
CA PRO A 211 24.88 -15.37 -1.09
C PRO A 211 24.72 -15.42 -2.61
N TYR A 212 25.83 -15.64 -3.33
CA TYR A 212 25.77 -16.00 -4.74
C TYR A 212 25.07 -17.35 -4.90
N SER A 213 23.96 -17.36 -5.62
CA SER A 213 23.15 -18.58 -5.84
C SER A 213 23.31 -19.08 -7.28
N VAL A 214 23.71 -20.33 -7.42
CA VAL A 214 23.78 -21.00 -8.72
C VAL A 214 22.44 -21.64 -9.08
N THR A 215 22.35 -22.24 -10.26
CA THR A 215 21.13 -22.86 -10.81
C THR A 215 20.46 -23.85 -9.86
N ASP A 216 21.24 -24.58 -9.05
CA ASP A 216 20.73 -25.64 -8.18
C ASP A 216 20.04 -25.11 -6.90
N PHE A 217 20.17 -23.80 -6.56
CA PHE A 217 19.65 -23.24 -5.32
C PHE A 217 18.76 -21.99 -5.49
N TYR A 218 18.78 -21.34 -6.64
CA TYR A 218 18.04 -20.10 -6.86
C TYR A 218 16.51 -20.28 -6.74
N MET A 219 15.98 -21.39 -7.31
CA MET A 219 14.56 -21.69 -7.28
C MET A 219 14.06 -21.93 -5.85
N GLU A 220 14.83 -22.63 -5.02
CA GLU A 220 14.53 -22.88 -3.61
C GLU A 220 14.55 -21.60 -2.79
N ALA A 221 15.48 -20.68 -3.07
CA ALA A 221 15.50 -19.36 -2.43
C ALA A 221 14.24 -18.57 -2.77
N LYS A 222 13.83 -18.54 -4.02
CA LYS A 222 12.57 -17.88 -4.45
C LYS A 222 11.34 -18.57 -3.85
N ARG A 223 11.36 -19.90 -3.72
CA ARG A 223 10.29 -20.66 -3.09
C ARG A 223 10.16 -20.33 -1.60
N ASN A 224 11.28 -20.16 -0.89
CA ASN A 224 11.30 -19.74 0.51
C ASN A 224 10.67 -18.34 0.69
N GLN A 225 11.00 -17.39 -0.19
CA GLN A 225 10.37 -16.07 -0.21
C GLN A 225 8.85 -16.17 -0.42
N ALA A 226 8.41 -16.99 -1.37
CA ALA A 226 6.99 -17.23 -1.64
C ALA A 226 6.26 -17.88 -0.45
N GLU A 227 6.93 -18.73 0.33
CA GLU A 227 6.34 -19.29 1.56
C GLU A 227 6.04 -18.21 2.60
N GLY A 228 6.98 -17.29 2.85
CA GLY A 228 6.71 -16.13 3.72
C GLY A 228 5.51 -15.31 3.26
N MET A 229 5.41 -15.07 1.95
CA MET A 229 4.30 -14.30 1.36
C MET A 229 2.92 -14.95 1.59
N LYS A 230 2.82 -16.28 1.67
CA LYS A 230 1.56 -16.99 1.93
C LYS A 230 0.98 -16.74 3.32
N HIS A 231 1.80 -16.37 4.28
CA HIS A 231 1.35 -16.11 5.64
C HIS A 231 0.85 -14.68 5.85
N VAL A 232 1.13 -13.77 4.90
CA VAL A 232 0.89 -12.33 5.06
C VAL A 232 -0.59 -12.01 5.28
N GLU A 233 -1.51 -12.58 4.50
CA GLU A 233 -2.95 -12.28 4.66
C GLU A 233 -3.43 -12.57 6.09
N LYS A 234 -3.05 -13.74 6.63
CA LYS A 234 -3.40 -14.11 8.00
C LYS A 234 -2.78 -13.17 9.02
N VAL A 235 -1.49 -12.86 8.87
CA VAL A 235 -0.76 -11.99 9.79
C VAL A 235 -1.33 -10.56 9.76
N VAL A 236 -1.66 -10.04 8.58
CA VAL A 236 -2.32 -8.73 8.44
C VAL A 236 -3.65 -8.69 9.20
N LEU A 237 -4.45 -9.76 9.12
CA LEU A 237 -5.72 -9.83 9.85
C LEU A 237 -5.53 -9.98 11.36
N ASP A 238 -4.57 -10.78 11.81
CA ASP A 238 -4.26 -10.96 13.22
C ASP A 238 -3.76 -9.62 13.83
N VAL A 239 -2.80 -8.95 13.18
CA VAL A 239 -2.28 -7.64 13.60
C VAL A 239 -3.38 -6.56 13.58
N ALA A 240 -4.24 -6.55 12.56
CA ALA A 240 -5.35 -5.61 12.49
C ALA A 240 -6.36 -5.82 13.62
N LYS A 241 -6.59 -7.06 14.03
CA LYS A 241 -7.46 -7.36 15.18
C LYS A 241 -6.87 -6.85 16.49
N GLU A 242 -5.58 -7.09 16.76
CA GLU A 242 -4.89 -6.57 17.94
C GLU A 242 -4.88 -5.05 17.93
N PHE A 243 -4.66 -4.44 16.76
CA PHE A 243 -4.73 -2.99 16.58
C PHE A 243 -6.12 -2.44 16.89
N ALA A 244 -7.19 -3.13 16.47
CA ALA A 244 -8.57 -2.73 16.76
C ALA A 244 -8.91 -2.80 18.26
N GLU A 245 -8.40 -3.79 18.99
CA GLU A 245 -8.56 -3.90 20.45
C GLU A 245 -7.94 -2.69 21.18
N MET A 246 -6.83 -2.15 20.66
CA MET A 246 -6.14 -0.98 21.23
C MET A 246 -6.77 0.33 20.79
N SER A 247 -7.03 0.49 19.49
CA SER A 247 -7.39 1.77 18.86
C SER A 247 -8.90 2.00 18.71
N GLY A 248 -9.70 0.92 18.73
CA GLY A 248 -11.11 0.94 18.34
C GLY A 248 -11.35 1.08 16.82
N ARG A 249 -10.30 1.04 15.99
CA ARG A 249 -10.38 1.15 14.52
C ARG A 249 -10.15 -0.22 13.88
N GLU A 250 -11.12 -0.68 13.10
CA GLU A 250 -11.11 -1.98 12.46
C GLU A 250 -10.56 -1.91 11.04
N TYR A 251 -9.66 -2.82 10.69
CA TYR A 251 -9.06 -2.95 9.37
C TYR A 251 -9.12 -4.40 8.89
N GLY A 252 -9.30 -4.58 7.56
CA GLY A 252 -9.24 -5.87 6.88
C GLY A 252 -8.20 -5.88 5.77
N LEU A 253 -8.31 -6.85 4.88
CA LEU A 253 -7.56 -6.90 3.62
C LEU A 253 -8.07 -5.84 2.63
N PHE A 254 -9.35 -5.51 2.75
CA PHE A 254 -10.08 -4.49 2.01
C PHE A 254 -11.24 -3.96 2.87
N GLU A 255 -11.83 -2.86 2.47
CA GLU A 255 -13.10 -2.36 2.99
C GLU A 255 -14.22 -2.63 1.98
N ALA A 256 -15.31 -3.23 2.43
CA ALA A 256 -16.53 -3.45 1.67
C ALA A 256 -17.56 -2.39 2.07
N TYR A 257 -17.65 -1.30 1.31
CA TYR A 257 -18.56 -0.21 1.60
C TYR A 257 -19.90 -0.39 0.87
N LYS A 258 -20.97 -0.65 1.63
CA LYS A 258 -22.34 -0.90 1.11
C LYS A 258 -22.37 -1.95 0.00
N LEU A 259 -21.57 -3.00 0.14
CA LEU A 259 -21.39 -4.03 -0.88
C LEU A 259 -22.34 -5.22 -0.70
N GLU A 260 -22.93 -5.40 0.49
CA GLU A 260 -23.66 -6.61 0.91
C GLU A 260 -24.86 -6.93 -0.02
N ASP A 261 -25.56 -5.91 -0.49
CA ASP A 261 -26.74 -6.04 -1.37
C ASP A 261 -26.53 -5.32 -2.73
N ALA A 262 -25.29 -4.95 -3.04
CA ALA A 262 -24.95 -4.26 -4.28
C ALA A 262 -25.06 -5.19 -5.49
N ASP A 263 -25.63 -4.71 -6.56
CA ASP A 263 -25.62 -5.36 -7.87
C ASP A 263 -24.56 -4.76 -8.83
N ARG A 264 -24.06 -3.57 -8.49
CA ARG A 264 -22.98 -2.88 -9.19
C ARG A 264 -21.91 -2.47 -8.19
N ALA A 265 -20.66 -2.74 -8.51
CA ALA A 265 -19.54 -2.41 -7.63
C ALA A 265 -18.41 -1.72 -8.37
N VAL A 266 -17.74 -0.82 -7.66
CA VAL A 266 -16.42 -0.30 -8.02
C VAL A 266 -15.37 -0.99 -7.16
N VAL A 267 -14.23 -1.34 -7.77
CA VAL A 267 -13.04 -1.84 -7.03
C VAL A 267 -11.90 -0.85 -7.27
N MET A 268 -11.27 -0.38 -6.21
CA MET A 268 -10.19 0.61 -6.33
C MET A 268 -9.22 0.60 -5.14
N ILE A 269 -8.17 1.38 -5.27
CA ILE A 269 -7.10 1.63 -4.29
C ILE A 269 -6.96 3.13 -4.04
N GLY A 270 -6.63 3.54 -2.82
CA GLY A 270 -6.19 4.90 -2.49
C GLY A 270 -7.30 5.92 -2.30
N SER A 271 -6.95 7.18 -2.41
CA SER A 271 -7.75 8.33 -1.95
C SER A 271 -9.07 8.55 -2.68
N ALA A 272 -9.18 8.15 -3.95
CA ALA A 272 -10.40 8.31 -4.72
C ALA A 272 -11.58 7.47 -4.16
N ALA A 273 -11.31 6.55 -3.23
CA ALA A 273 -12.34 5.81 -2.52
C ALA A 273 -13.28 6.72 -1.73
N GLY A 274 -12.78 7.81 -1.13
CA GLY A 274 -13.60 8.80 -0.44
C GLY A 274 -14.63 9.45 -1.38
N THR A 275 -14.18 9.96 -2.53
CA THR A 275 -15.07 10.51 -3.56
C THR A 275 -16.10 9.49 -4.06
N THR A 276 -15.68 8.22 -4.17
CA THR A 276 -16.58 7.14 -4.58
C THR A 276 -17.62 6.83 -3.51
N LYS A 277 -17.27 6.88 -2.23
CA LYS A 277 -18.23 6.73 -1.11
C LYS A 277 -19.31 7.83 -1.14
N ASP A 278 -18.92 9.08 -1.41
CA ASP A 278 -19.87 10.20 -1.56
C ASP A 278 -20.85 9.95 -2.72
N ALA A 279 -20.36 9.47 -3.86
CA ALA A 279 -21.22 9.10 -5.00
C ALA A 279 -22.18 7.96 -4.64
N ILE A 280 -21.68 6.93 -3.96
CA ILE A 280 -22.47 5.80 -3.50
C ILE A 280 -23.58 6.27 -2.55
N ASP A 281 -23.27 7.13 -1.59
CA ASP A 281 -24.24 7.65 -0.62
C ASP A 281 -25.37 8.39 -1.32
N LYS A 282 -25.04 9.22 -2.30
CA LYS A 282 -26.00 9.94 -3.13
C LYS A 282 -26.89 9.00 -3.96
N LEU A 283 -26.30 7.98 -4.60
CA LEU A 283 -27.04 7.00 -5.40
C LEU A 283 -27.90 6.06 -4.52
N ARG A 284 -27.37 5.64 -3.37
CA ARG A 284 -28.13 4.87 -2.39
C ARG A 284 -29.33 5.60 -1.84
N ALA A 285 -29.24 6.91 -1.63
CA ALA A 285 -30.39 7.74 -1.24
C ALA A 285 -31.50 7.77 -2.31
N GLN A 286 -31.17 7.46 -3.57
CA GLN A 286 -32.11 7.32 -4.69
C GLN A 286 -32.63 5.89 -4.85
N GLY A 287 -32.19 4.94 -4.02
CA GLY A 287 -32.60 3.53 -4.05
C GLY A 287 -31.72 2.62 -4.92
N GLU A 288 -30.61 3.14 -5.44
CA GLU A 288 -29.64 2.38 -6.24
C GLU A 288 -28.84 1.38 -5.38
N LYS A 289 -28.59 0.17 -5.93
CA LYS A 289 -27.81 -0.86 -5.25
C LYS A 289 -26.37 -0.87 -5.72
N VAL A 290 -25.62 0.09 -5.24
CA VAL A 290 -24.21 0.31 -5.60
C VAL A 290 -23.30 0.17 -4.38
N GLY A 291 -22.07 -0.30 -4.58
CA GLY A 291 -21.09 -0.50 -3.51
C GLY A 291 -19.66 -0.34 -3.97
N LEU A 292 -18.75 -0.29 -3.00
CA LEU A 292 -17.31 -0.16 -3.22
C LEU A 292 -16.58 -1.31 -2.50
N LEU A 293 -15.58 -1.87 -3.18
CA LEU A 293 -14.53 -2.68 -2.58
C LEU A 293 -13.22 -1.88 -2.67
N LYS A 294 -12.78 -1.31 -1.55
CA LYS A 294 -11.52 -0.58 -1.44
C LYS A 294 -10.43 -1.50 -0.93
N ILE A 295 -9.43 -1.78 -1.75
CA ILE A 295 -8.32 -2.67 -1.42
C ILE A 295 -7.33 -1.94 -0.52
N ARG A 296 -6.99 -2.54 0.63
CA ARG A 296 -5.93 -2.11 1.56
C ARG A 296 -4.66 -2.92 1.35
N LEU A 297 -4.75 -4.25 1.36
CA LEU A 297 -3.64 -5.15 1.04
C LEU A 297 -3.66 -5.49 -0.45
N TYR A 298 -2.65 -5.03 -1.19
CA TYR A 298 -2.54 -5.33 -2.62
C TYR A 298 -1.55 -6.46 -2.92
N ARG A 299 -0.48 -6.60 -2.13
CA ARG A 299 0.46 -7.72 -2.23
C ARG A 299 0.73 -8.34 -0.85
N PRO A 300 0.51 -9.64 -0.70
CA PRO A 300 -0.09 -10.56 -1.71
C PRO A 300 -1.52 -10.13 -2.09
N PHE A 301 -1.93 -10.45 -3.31
CA PHE A 301 -3.29 -10.12 -3.76
C PHE A 301 -4.29 -11.09 -3.13
N PRO A 302 -5.27 -10.64 -2.32
CA PRO A 302 -6.20 -11.51 -1.62
C PRO A 302 -7.33 -11.98 -2.53
N ALA A 303 -6.97 -12.74 -3.58
CA ALA A 303 -7.83 -13.08 -4.71
C ALA A 303 -9.12 -13.82 -4.29
N GLU A 304 -9.01 -14.76 -3.36
CA GLU A 304 -10.17 -15.56 -2.90
C GLU A 304 -11.15 -14.69 -2.12
N ALA A 305 -10.65 -13.84 -1.24
CA ALA A 305 -11.49 -12.94 -0.43
C ALA A 305 -12.18 -11.87 -1.29
N ILE A 306 -11.48 -11.31 -2.28
CA ILE A 306 -12.05 -10.35 -3.24
C ILE A 306 -13.14 -11.01 -4.09
N ALA A 307 -12.87 -12.19 -4.64
CA ALA A 307 -13.86 -12.91 -5.45
C ALA A 307 -15.11 -13.28 -4.64
N GLU A 308 -14.94 -13.67 -3.38
CA GLU A 308 -16.06 -13.95 -2.47
C GLU A 308 -16.88 -12.69 -2.17
N ALA A 309 -16.23 -11.55 -1.94
CA ALA A 309 -16.90 -10.27 -1.71
C ALA A 309 -17.71 -9.80 -2.92
N LEU A 310 -17.28 -10.12 -4.14
CA LEU A 310 -17.91 -9.72 -5.39
C LEU A 310 -18.91 -10.78 -5.94
N LYS A 311 -19.11 -11.90 -5.28
CA LYS A 311 -19.88 -13.05 -5.83
C LYS A 311 -21.33 -12.75 -6.21
N ASN A 312 -21.97 -11.77 -5.56
CA ASN A 312 -23.35 -11.39 -5.80
C ASN A 312 -23.51 -10.17 -6.72
N VAL A 313 -22.40 -9.55 -7.11
CA VAL A 313 -22.38 -8.36 -7.97
C VAL A 313 -22.60 -8.78 -9.41
N LYS A 314 -23.41 -8.04 -10.17
CA LYS A 314 -23.70 -8.31 -11.58
C LYS A 314 -22.72 -7.61 -12.53
N ALA A 315 -22.26 -6.41 -12.16
CA ALA A 315 -21.29 -5.66 -12.95
C ALA A 315 -20.25 -4.96 -12.04
N VAL A 316 -19.00 -5.01 -12.46
CA VAL A 316 -17.84 -4.48 -11.72
C VAL A 316 -17.04 -3.54 -12.61
N ALA A 317 -16.75 -2.34 -12.14
CA ALA A 317 -15.74 -1.47 -12.70
C ALA A 317 -14.48 -1.51 -11.81
N VAL A 318 -13.35 -1.92 -12.37
CA VAL A 318 -12.06 -1.86 -11.67
C VAL A 318 -11.36 -0.57 -12.06
N MET A 319 -11.08 0.27 -11.07
CA MET A 319 -10.50 1.59 -11.27
C MET A 319 -8.99 1.53 -11.04
N ASP A 320 -8.20 1.71 -12.10
CA ASP A 320 -6.74 1.72 -12.06
C ASP A 320 -6.17 3.14 -12.15
N ARG A 321 -5.35 3.52 -11.18
CA ARG A 321 -4.58 4.77 -11.20
C ARG A 321 -3.16 4.55 -11.72
N ALA A 322 -3.03 3.59 -12.62
CA ALA A 322 -1.78 3.23 -13.31
C ALA A 322 -2.12 2.58 -14.65
N GLU A 323 -1.35 2.94 -15.69
CA GLU A 323 -1.44 2.27 -16.99
C GLU A 323 -0.62 0.97 -16.98
N GLY A 324 -1.18 -0.11 -17.52
CA GLY A 324 -0.52 -1.41 -17.60
C GLY A 324 0.14 -1.72 -18.94
N TYR A 325 -0.24 -1.01 -20.02
CA TYR A 325 0.21 -1.24 -21.41
C TYR A 325 0.01 -2.69 -21.90
N THR A 326 -1.03 -3.37 -21.39
CA THR A 326 -1.25 -4.81 -21.61
C THR A 326 -2.36 -5.11 -22.62
N ASN A 327 -3.03 -4.16 -23.20
CA ASN A 327 -4.28 -4.31 -23.96
C ASN A 327 -5.45 -4.92 -23.14
N HIS A 328 -5.25 -5.12 -21.82
CA HIS A 328 -6.26 -5.63 -20.88
C HIS A 328 -6.61 -4.59 -19.81
N GLY A 329 -5.96 -3.42 -19.86
CA GLY A 329 -6.09 -2.37 -18.87
C GLY A 329 -4.94 -2.34 -17.84
N GLY A 330 -5.22 -1.80 -16.68
CA GLY A 330 -4.26 -1.61 -15.62
C GLY A 330 -3.96 -2.86 -14.79
N PRO A 331 -2.98 -2.75 -13.88
CA PRO A 331 -2.53 -3.87 -13.05
C PRO A 331 -3.60 -4.40 -12.10
N LEU A 332 -4.38 -3.51 -11.45
CA LEU A 332 -5.46 -3.92 -10.56
C LEU A 332 -6.58 -4.62 -11.32
N GLY A 333 -6.96 -4.08 -12.49
CA GLY A 333 -7.95 -4.71 -13.37
C GLY A 333 -7.57 -6.14 -13.74
N SER A 334 -6.32 -6.35 -14.11
CA SER A 334 -5.81 -7.68 -14.44
C SER A 334 -5.91 -8.65 -13.26
N ASP A 335 -5.52 -8.22 -12.05
CA ASP A 335 -5.55 -9.06 -10.86
C ASP A 335 -6.99 -9.41 -10.41
N VAL A 336 -7.90 -8.41 -10.41
CA VAL A 336 -9.31 -8.62 -10.06
C VAL A 336 -10.01 -9.53 -11.06
N MET A 337 -9.81 -9.30 -12.37
CA MET A 337 -10.41 -10.14 -13.42
C MET A 337 -9.89 -11.58 -13.33
N ALA A 338 -8.60 -11.78 -13.04
CA ALA A 338 -8.04 -13.11 -12.83
C ALA A 338 -8.66 -13.82 -11.62
N ALA A 339 -8.90 -13.10 -10.52
CA ALA A 339 -9.57 -13.64 -9.33
C ALA A 339 -11.02 -14.02 -9.63
N MET A 340 -11.78 -13.15 -10.31
CA MET A 340 -13.15 -13.39 -10.73
C MET A 340 -13.27 -14.59 -11.68
N PHE A 341 -12.36 -14.67 -12.68
CA PHE A 341 -12.32 -15.81 -13.61
C PHE A 341 -12.07 -17.13 -12.90
N ARG A 342 -11.10 -17.17 -11.95
CA ARG A 342 -10.80 -18.37 -11.16
C ARG A 342 -12.00 -18.79 -10.30
N ALA A 343 -12.74 -17.85 -9.76
CA ALA A 343 -13.97 -18.08 -8.99
C ALA A 343 -15.19 -18.40 -9.86
N ARG A 344 -15.06 -18.41 -11.18
CA ARG A 344 -16.15 -18.61 -12.16
C ARG A 344 -17.28 -17.58 -11.98
N SER A 345 -16.92 -16.34 -11.67
CA SER A 345 -17.88 -15.23 -11.64
C SER A 345 -18.54 -15.06 -13.00
N THR A 346 -19.83 -14.74 -12.98
CA THR A 346 -20.62 -14.37 -14.17
C THR A 346 -20.85 -12.87 -14.26
N ALA A 347 -20.27 -12.09 -13.33
CA ALA A 347 -20.40 -10.64 -13.36
C ALA A 347 -19.67 -10.08 -14.58
N LEU A 348 -20.29 -9.10 -15.23
CA LEU A 348 -19.66 -8.31 -16.27
C LEU A 348 -18.57 -7.44 -15.64
N ALA A 349 -17.40 -7.33 -16.29
CA ALA A 349 -16.28 -6.57 -15.74
C ALA A 349 -15.65 -5.67 -16.79
N THR A 350 -15.36 -4.43 -16.40
CA THR A 350 -14.59 -3.48 -17.20
C THR A 350 -13.49 -2.84 -16.36
N ASN A 351 -12.43 -2.36 -17.00
CA ASN A 351 -11.37 -1.63 -16.33
C ASN A 351 -11.37 -0.16 -16.75
N ILE A 352 -11.12 0.74 -15.82
CA ILE A 352 -11.11 2.19 -16.08
C ILE A 352 -9.79 2.77 -15.59
N ILE A 353 -9.01 3.27 -16.54
CA ILE A 353 -7.79 4.02 -16.24
C ILE A 353 -8.19 5.46 -15.89
N TYR A 354 -7.77 5.94 -14.74
CA TYR A 354 -8.17 7.24 -14.22
C TYR A 354 -7.05 7.94 -13.45
N GLY A 355 -7.17 9.25 -13.26
CA GLY A 355 -6.39 10.00 -12.28
C GLY A 355 -4.89 10.04 -12.50
N LEU A 356 -4.39 9.61 -13.68
CA LEU A 356 -2.96 9.59 -13.98
C LEU A 356 -2.35 11.00 -13.83
N GLY A 357 -1.19 11.07 -13.20
CA GLY A 357 -0.48 12.31 -12.97
C GLY A 357 -1.27 13.33 -12.15
N GLY A 358 -2.16 12.86 -11.26
CA GLY A 358 -2.95 13.71 -10.36
C GLY A 358 -4.20 14.31 -10.96
N ARG A 359 -4.72 13.75 -12.08
CA ARG A 359 -6.02 14.20 -12.64
C ARG A 359 -7.12 13.99 -11.61
N ASP A 360 -7.91 15.04 -11.39
CA ASP A 360 -9.03 15.02 -10.45
C ASP A 360 -10.10 13.99 -10.83
N VAL A 361 -10.72 13.43 -9.80
CA VAL A 361 -11.89 12.56 -9.87
C VAL A 361 -13.02 13.22 -9.09
N ARG A 362 -14.15 13.37 -9.71
CA ARG A 362 -15.33 14.04 -9.15
C ARG A 362 -16.40 13.03 -8.78
N VAL A 363 -17.32 13.44 -7.91
CA VAL A 363 -18.50 12.64 -7.56
C VAL A 363 -19.32 12.29 -8.80
N GLU A 364 -19.50 13.25 -9.72
CA GLU A 364 -20.25 13.06 -10.96
C GLU A 364 -19.59 12.03 -11.90
N ASP A 365 -18.25 11.99 -11.93
CA ASP A 365 -17.51 10.98 -12.71
C ASP A 365 -17.82 9.58 -12.20
N MET A 366 -17.88 9.40 -10.87
CA MET A 366 -18.23 8.12 -10.24
C MET A 366 -19.71 7.76 -10.41
N GLU A 367 -20.63 8.74 -10.36
CA GLU A 367 -22.03 8.52 -10.71
C GLU A 367 -22.17 8.00 -12.16
N GLN A 368 -21.39 8.55 -13.09
CA GLN A 368 -21.38 8.08 -14.47
C GLN A 368 -20.85 6.64 -14.59
N VAL A 369 -19.80 6.28 -13.84
CA VAL A 369 -19.30 4.89 -13.80
C VAL A 369 -20.41 3.93 -13.37
N PHE A 370 -21.19 4.25 -12.34
CA PHE A 370 -22.31 3.40 -11.92
C PHE A 370 -23.45 3.35 -12.93
N ALA A 371 -23.72 4.43 -13.67
CA ALA A 371 -24.69 4.45 -14.77
C ALA A 371 -24.21 3.56 -15.95
N ASP A 372 -22.92 3.61 -16.28
CA ASP A 372 -22.33 2.75 -17.30
C ASP A 372 -22.42 1.26 -16.91
N LEU A 373 -22.19 0.91 -15.64
CA LEU A 373 -22.39 -0.46 -15.12
C LEU A 373 -23.85 -0.93 -15.23
N GLN A 374 -24.83 -0.01 -15.03
CA GLN A 374 -26.23 -0.34 -15.26
C GLN A 374 -26.48 -0.63 -16.74
N THR A 375 -25.91 0.15 -17.63
CA THR A 375 -26.04 -0.05 -19.08
C THR A 375 -25.43 -1.38 -19.51
N MET A 376 -24.29 -1.80 -18.91
CA MET A 376 -23.70 -3.12 -19.15
C MET A 376 -24.67 -4.24 -18.76
N ILE A 377 -25.34 -4.12 -17.59
CA ILE A 377 -26.32 -5.12 -17.12
C ILE A 377 -27.54 -5.18 -18.07
N ASP A 378 -28.07 -4.01 -18.46
CA ASP A 378 -29.27 -3.92 -19.28
C ASP A 378 -29.07 -4.51 -20.70
N ASN A 379 -27.86 -4.38 -21.22
CA ASN A 379 -27.48 -4.89 -22.54
C ASN A 379 -26.86 -6.30 -22.51
N ASP A 380 -26.57 -6.85 -21.31
CA ASP A 380 -25.79 -8.09 -21.13
C ASP A 380 -24.46 -8.04 -21.89
N ASP A 381 -23.77 -6.89 -21.84
CA ASP A 381 -22.53 -6.64 -22.58
C ASP A 381 -21.56 -5.82 -21.71
N ALA A 382 -20.34 -6.33 -21.53
CA ALA A 382 -19.28 -5.63 -20.82
C ALA A 382 -18.68 -4.44 -21.57
N GLY A 383 -18.97 -4.33 -22.87
CA GLY A 383 -18.43 -3.28 -23.72
C GLY A 383 -16.91 -3.39 -23.94
N GLU A 384 -16.22 -2.25 -23.91
CA GLU A 384 -14.76 -2.20 -24.05
C GLU A 384 -14.07 -2.83 -22.83
N THR A 385 -13.00 -3.59 -23.10
CA THR A 385 -12.21 -4.26 -22.05
C THR A 385 -11.66 -3.25 -21.03
N TYR A 386 -11.18 -2.10 -21.53
CA TYR A 386 -10.81 -0.96 -20.68
C TYR A 386 -10.98 0.37 -21.42
N ARG A 387 -11.12 1.42 -20.66
CA ARG A 387 -11.25 2.79 -21.17
C ARG A 387 -10.59 3.81 -20.23
N TYR A 388 -10.44 5.03 -20.72
CA TYR A 388 -9.93 6.14 -19.92
C TYR A 388 -11.08 7.02 -19.42
N MET A 389 -10.98 7.47 -18.17
CA MET A 389 -11.88 8.46 -17.58
C MET A 389 -11.17 9.81 -17.43
N GLY A 390 -11.86 10.90 -17.80
CA GLY A 390 -11.36 12.25 -17.62
C GLY A 390 -10.30 12.68 -18.63
N ILE A 391 -10.09 11.95 -19.73
CA ILE A 391 -9.21 12.37 -20.80
C ILE A 391 -9.83 13.56 -21.57
N ARG A 392 -8.99 14.43 -22.07
CA ARG A 392 -9.40 15.54 -22.95
C ARG A 392 -9.17 15.10 -24.39
N GLU A 393 -10.21 15.22 -25.19
CA GLU A 393 -10.14 15.04 -26.65
C GLU A 393 -9.64 16.33 -27.32
#